data_e5dc822ee286f8545ed6d0df5b1a5af6
#
_entry.id   e5dc822ee286f8545ed6d0df5b1a5af6
#
_cell.length_a   1.000
_cell.length_b   1.000
_cell.length_c   1.000
_cell.angle_alpha   90.00
_cell.angle_beta   90.00
_cell.angle_gamma   90.00
#
_symmetry.space_group_name_H-M   'P 1'
#
loop_
_entity.id
_entity.type
_entity.pdbx_description
1 polymer ?
#
loop_
_entity_poly.entity_id
_entity_poly.type
_entity_poly.pdbx_seq_one_letter_code
_entity_poly.pdbx_strand_id
1 'polypeptide(L)'
;LCIVAGILFVSQVNASENNGKDDVKYAALTQKDIDALPVEKRASVLDELGFIHEYGIGVPMNREQALQYYKQACELGGNYGCYNVKYAYQYGDGVAKDSAQANKYAKKMNLDNLLIEQEYIDKFSQEIYMAKALADTDKSQRAAFISILIHALNNRPESDALFFSRIGFNQEKTFRLATLWSQDGDPQMDYQMGRLTLNDFSGRYADEPYQARPASLKWFRAAAEKGVVEAQSLLGGIYSGG
;
A
#
# COMPACT_ATOMS: atom_id res chain seq x y z
N LEU A 1 9.43 31.56 4.19
CA LEU A 1 8.06 31.31 4.76
C LEU A 1 7.42 30.01 4.20
N CYS A 2 7.72 29.59 2.96
CA CYS A 2 7.15 28.36 2.37
C CYS A 2 7.74 27.07 2.95
N ILE A 3 8.97 27.08 3.43
CA ILE A 3 9.67 25.87 3.97
C ILE A 3 9.08 25.44 5.31
N VAL A 4 8.68 26.41 6.16
CA VAL A 4 8.08 26.12 7.47
C VAL A 4 6.68 25.49 7.33
N ALA A 5 5.93 25.86 6.28
CA ALA A 5 4.61 25.28 6.01
C ALA A 5 4.69 23.79 5.56
N GLY A 6 5.73 23.42 4.79
CA GLY A 6 5.95 22.02 4.37
C GLY A 6 6.35 21.10 5.54
N ILE A 7 7.19 21.59 6.44
CA ILE A 7 7.66 20.83 7.60
C ILE A 7 6.54 20.62 8.64
N LEU A 8 5.69 21.63 8.86
CA LEU A 8 4.50 21.50 9.73
C LEU A 8 3.47 20.54 9.16
N PHE A 9 3.39 20.41 7.84
CA PHE A 9 2.42 19.55 7.17
C PHE A 9 2.73 18.06 7.36
N VAL A 10 3.99 17.66 7.24
CA VAL A 10 4.41 16.25 7.47
C VAL A 10 4.16 15.78 8.93
N SER A 11 4.04 16.71 9.88
CA SER A 11 3.75 16.38 11.28
C SER A 11 2.27 16.25 11.63
N GLN A 12 1.35 16.61 10.70
CA GLN A 12 -0.10 16.66 10.94
C GLN A 12 -0.93 15.85 9.93
N VAL A 13 -0.32 14.97 9.14
CA VAL A 13 -1.07 14.09 8.23
C VAL A 13 -1.83 13.06 9.05
N ASN A 14 -3.03 13.45 9.49
CA ASN A 14 -4.05 12.51 9.94
C ASN A 14 -4.66 11.86 8.69
N ALA A 15 -4.71 10.53 8.67
CA ALA A 15 -5.20 9.71 7.56
C ALA A 15 -6.64 10.02 7.09
N SER A 16 -7.36 10.90 7.79
CA SER A 16 -8.81 11.10 7.62
C SER A 16 -9.23 11.98 6.43
N GLU A 17 -8.32 12.71 5.76
CA GLU A 17 -8.67 13.62 4.66
C GLU A 17 -7.93 13.37 3.34
N ASN A 18 -7.27 12.24 3.18
CA ASN A 18 -6.39 11.97 2.04
C ASN A 18 -7.16 11.56 0.78
N ASN A 19 -7.62 12.54 0.01
CA ASN A 19 -8.24 12.39 -1.32
C ASN A 19 -7.20 12.46 -2.47
N GLY A 20 -5.97 11.96 -2.29
CA GLY A 20 -4.91 12.07 -3.29
C GLY A 20 -4.23 13.45 -3.35
N LYS A 21 -4.69 14.44 -2.58
CA LYS A 21 -4.05 15.77 -2.52
C LYS A 21 -2.70 15.73 -1.81
N ASP A 22 -2.56 14.85 -0.84
CA ASP A 22 -1.32 14.71 -0.10
C ASP A 22 -0.26 13.96 -0.91
N ASP A 23 -0.67 13.04 -1.77
CA ASP A 23 0.24 12.33 -2.68
C ASP A 23 0.95 13.28 -3.64
N VAL A 24 0.21 14.25 -4.19
CA VAL A 24 0.78 15.30 -5.06
C VAL A 24 1.76 16.20 -4.27
N LYS A 25 1.48 16.46 -2.99
CA LYS A 25 2.39 17.24 -2.13
C LYS A 25 3.65 16.45 -1.78
N TYR A 26 3.52 15.15 -1.46
CA TYR A 26 4.69 14.28 -1.26
C TYR A 26 5.55 14.22 -2.51
N ALA A 27 4.94 13.99 -3.67
CA ALA A 27 5.65 13.90 -4.93
C ALA A 27 6.35 15.20 -5.36
N ALA A 28 5.93 16.34 -4.82
CA ALA A 28 6.56 17.63 -5.04
C ALA A 28 7.77 17.91 -4.12
N LEU A 29 8.05 17.04 -3.14
CA LEU A 29 9.21 17.21 -2.24
C LEU A 29 10.52 17.08 -3.01
N THR A 30 11.40 18.06 -2.83
CA THR A 30 12.76 18.00 -3.34
C THR A 30 13.69 17.29 -2.35
N GLN A 31 14.87 16.87 -2.81
CA GLN A 31 15.90 16.29 -1.92
C GLN A 31 16.21 17.25 -0.76
N LYS A 32 16.25 18.54 -1.01
CA LYS A 32 16.49 19.57 0.02
C LYS A 32 15.39 19.57 1.09
N ASP A 33 14.15 19.36 0.70
CA ASP A 33 13.02 19.28 1.63
C ASP A 33 13.14 18.03 2.50
N ILE A 34 13.52 16.90 1.91
CA ILE A 34 13.75 15.63 2.62
C ILE A 34 14.91 15.79 3.60
N ASP A 35 16.01 16.39 3.19
CA ASP A 35 17.20 16.61 4.04
C ASP A 35 16.93 17.58 5.20
N ALA A 36 15.93 18.45 5.07
CA ALA A 36 15.49 19.34 6.14
C ALA A 36 14.58 18.66 7.19
N LEU A 37 14.06 17.45 6.90
CA LEU A 37 13.25 16.71 7.86
C LEU A 37 14.10 16.14 9.01
N PRO A 38 13.51 15.92 10.19
CA PRO A 38 14.13 15.11 11.24
C PRO A 38 14.54 13.74 10.70
N VAL A 39 15.71 13.25 11.10
CA VAL A 39 16.30 12.01 10.55
C VAL A 39 15.35 10.82 10.67
N GLU A 40 14.65 10.72 11.80
CA GLU A 40 13.67 9.66 12.10
C GLU A 40 12.46 9.64 11.15
N LYS A 41 12.19 10.74 10.45
CA LYS A 41 11.08 10.85 9.48
C LYS A 41 11.51 10.63 8.04
N ARG A 42 12.80 10.77 7.74
CA ARG A 42 13.29 10.71 6.35
C ARG A 42 13.04 9.36 5.71
N ALA A 43 13.26 8.26 6.43
CA ALA A 43 13.08 6.92 5.92
C ALA A 43 11.61 6.69 5.49
N SER A 44 10.64 7.06 6.32
CA SER A 44 9.22 6.88 6.01
C SER A 44 8.75 7.76 4.85
N VAL A 45 9.26 8.99 4.74
CA VAL A 45 8.94 9.87 3.61
C VAL A 45 9.52 9.34 2.30
N LEU A 46 10.73 8.81 2.32
CA LEU A 46 11.36 8.17 1.16
C LEU A 46 10.63 6.88 0.75
N ASP A 47 10.18 6.07 1.71
CA ASP A 47 9.35 4.90 1.44
C ASP A 47 8.02 5.29 0.77
N GLU A 48 7.42 6.38 1.22
CA GLU A 48 6.18 6.91 0.64
C GLU A 48 6.40 7.43 -0.79
N LEU A 49 7.48 8.18 -1.03
CA LEU A 49 7.87 8.61 -2.37
C LEU A 49 8.13 7.42 -3.31
N GLY A 50 8.78 6.38 -2.78
CA GLY A 50 8.97 5.13 -3.51
C GLY A 50 7.65 4.52 -3.95
N PHE A 51 6.68 4.39 -3.03
CA PHE A 51 5.35 3.87 -3.32
C PHE A 51 4.58 4.72 -4.34
N ILE A 52 4.57 6.04 -4.18
CA ILE A 52 3.93 6.98 -5.11
C ILE A 52 4.45 6.81 -6.53
N HIS A 53 5.78 6.76 -6.71
CA HIS A 53 6.40 6.62 -8.02
C HIS A 53 6.27 5.19 -8.58
N GLU A 54 6.27 4.17 -7.74
CA GLU A 54 6.10 2.78 -8.17
C GLU A 54 4.75 2.54 -8.86
N TYR A 55 3.69 3.12 -8.31
CA TYR A 55 2.32 2.91 -8.80
C TYR A 55 1.77 4.09 -9.61
N GLY A 56 2.47 5.21 -9.68
CA GLY A 56 2.02 6.40 -10.39
C GLY A 56 0.85 7.11 -9.70
N ILE A 57 0.87 7.19 -8.38
CA ILE A 57 -0.20 7.81 -7.58
C ILE A 57 -0.04 9.34 -7.65
N GLY A 58 -0.86 10.00 -8.46
CA GLY A 58 -0.79 11.45 -8.67
C GLY A 58 0.41 11.95 -9.49
N VAL A 59 1.30 11.06 -9.93
CA VAL A 59 2.47 11.32 -10.78
C VAL A 59 2.62 10.22 -11.83
N PRO A 60 3.37 10.43 -12.92
CA PRO A 60 3.71 9.34 -13.83
C PRO A 60 4.46 8.22 -13.10
N MET A 61 4.05 6.96 -13.36
CA MET A 61 4.74 5.78 -12.84
C MET A 61 6.21 5.77 -13.27
N ASN A 62 7.12 5.57 -12.32
CA ASN A 62 8.56 5.49 -12.56
C ASN A 62 9.22 4.55 -11.54
N ARG A 63 9.37 3.27 -11.91
CA ARG A 63 9.92 2.23 -11.02
C ARG A 63 11.41 2.41 -10.74
N GLU A 64 12.16 2.99 -11.67
CA GLU A 64 13.58 3.30 -11.44
C GLU A 64 13.72 4.38 -10.33
N GLN A 65 12.91 5.42 -10.41
CA GLN A 65 12.87 6.48 -9.40
C GLN A 65 12.38 5.93 -8.04
N ALA A 66 11.35 5.09 -8.04
CA ALA A 66 10.86 4.40 -6.84
C ALA A 66 11.98 3.61 -6.16
N LEU A 67 12.74 2.83 -6.94
CA LEU A 67 13.87 2.06 -6.44
C LEU A 67 14.96 2.95 -5.80
N GLN A 68 15.21 4.15 -6.35
CA GLN A 68 16.17 5.08 -5.74
C GLN A 68 15.68 5.59 -4.37
N TYR A 69 14.41 5.91 -4.25
CA TYR A 69 13.83 6.31 -2.97
C TYR A 69 13.87 5.17 -1.95
N TYR A 70 13.51 3.95 -2.33
CA TYR A 70 13.60 2.77 -1.45
C TYR A 70 15.04 2.48 -1.00
N LYS A 71 16.03 2.66 -1.88
CA LYS A 71 17.45 2.52 -1.49
C LYS A 71 17.84 3.54 -0.43
N GLN A 72 17.47 4.81 -0.61
CA GLN A 72 17.75 5.85 0.38
C GLN A 72 17.05 5.56 1.71
N ALA A 73 15.78 5.15 1.68
CA ALA A 73 15.05 4.75 2.89
C ALA A 73 15.76 3.60 3.62
N CYS A 74 16.19 2.57 2.88
CA CYS A 74 16.92 1.43 3.43
C CYS A 74 18.25 1.84 4.08
N GLU A 75 19.01 2.77 3.47
CA GLU A 75 20.27 3.27 4.05
C GLU A 75 20.03 4.04 5.37
N LEU A 76 18.84 4.59 5.55
CA LEU A 76 18.39 5.24 6.79
C LEU A 76 17.74 4.26 7.80
N GLY A 77 17.80 2.95 7.54
CA GLY A 77 17.25 1.92 8.42
C GLY A 77 15.76 1.63 8.20
N GLY A 78 15.16 2.12 7.12
CA GLY A 78 13.77 1.82 6.73
C GLY A 78 13.65 0.37 6.24
N ASN A 79 13.00 -0.49 7.02
CA ASN A 79 12.79 -1.89 6.65
C ASN A 79 11.96 -2.06 5.37
N TYR A 80 10.99 -1.18 5.15
CA TYR A 80 10.20 -1.12 3.90
C TYR A 80 11.09 -0.92 2.67
N GLY A 81 11.98 0.09 2.73
CA GLY A 81 12.90 0.36 1.65
C GLY A 81 13.80 -0.85 1.37
N CYS A 82 14.36 -1.46 2.43
CA CYS A 82 15.20 -2.66 2.28
C CYS A 82 14.43 -3.81 1.64
N TYR A 83 13.18 -4.02 2.06
CA TYR A 83 12.30 -5.04 1.52
C TYR A 83 12.04 -4.83 0.02
N ASN A 84 11.59 -3.64 -0.36
CA ASN A 84 11.29 -3.33 -1.75
C ASN A 84 12.53 -3.42 -2.65
N VAL A 85 13.71 -2.95 -2.17
CA VAL A 85 14.96 -3.10 -2.93
C VAL A 85 15.36 -4.57 -3.08
N LYS A 86 15.23 -5.38 -2.02
CA LYS A 86 15.49 -6.83 -2.08
C LYS A 86 14.65 -7.46 -3.19
N TYR A 87 13.34 -7.21 -3.18
CA TYR A 87 12.43 -7.81 -4.15
C TYR A 87 12.61 -7.27 -5.56
N ALA A 88 12.89 -5.97 -5.71
CA ALA A 88 13.22 -5.41 -7.01
C ALA A 88 14.39 -6.14 -7.68
N TYR A 89 15.47 -6.39 -6.95
CA TYR A 89 16.60 -7.18 -7.46
C TYR A 89 16.29 -8.66 -7.62
N GLN A 90 15.46 -9.24 -6.76
CA GLN A 90 15.10 -10.66 -6.84
C GLN A 90 14.27 -10.98 -8.08
N TYR A 91 13.34 -10.10 -8.45
CA TYR A 91 12.37 -10.33 -9.51
C TYR A 91 12.60 -9.49 -10.76
N GLY A 92 13.44 -8.46 -10.71
CA GLY A 92 13.73 -7.60 -11.85
C GLY A 92 12.71 -6.46 -12.03
N ASP A 93 12.20 -5.91 -10.92
CA ASP A 93 11.21 -4.84 -10.94
C ASP A 93 11.93 -3.47 -10.95
N GLY A 94 11.87 -2.75 -12.08
CA GLY A 94 12.59 -1.49 -12.28
C GLY A 94 14.12 -1.61 -12.34
N VAL A 95 14.66 -2.85 -12.32
CA VAL A 95 16.11 -3.12 -12.33
C VAL A 95 16.36 -4.54 -12.85
N ALA A 96 17.53 -4.81 -13.40
CA ALA A 96 17.93 -6.17 -13.76
C ALA A 96 18.02 -7.08 -12.52
N LYS A 97 17.61 -8.35 -12.67
CA LYS A 97 17.73 -9.35 -11.60
C LYS A 97 19.16 -9.49 -11.13
N ASP A 98 19.36 -9.43 -9.80
CA ASP A 98 20.67 -9.61 -9.17
C ASP A 98 20.50 -10.20 -7.76
N SER A 99 20.70 -11.50 -7.66
CA SER A 99 20.59 -12.22 -6.38
C SER A 99 21.60 -11.78 -5.33
N ALA A 100 22.79 -11.29 -5.72
CA ALA A 100 23.78 -10.80 -4.79
C ALA A 100 23.33 -9.48 -4.15
N GLN A 101 22.77 -8.56 -4.95
CA GLN A 101 22.17 -7.34 -4.43
C GLN A 101 20.93 -7.65 -3.58
N ALA A 102 20.05 -8.55 -4.01
CA ALA A 102 18.90 -8.96 -3.21
C ALA A 102 19.33 -9.44 -1.82
N ASN A 103 20.33 -10.32 -1.74
CA ASN A 103 20.90 -10.81 -0.47
C ASN A 103 21.56 -9.72 0.37
N LYS A 104 22.23 -8.75 -0.26
CA LYS A 104 22.83 -7.59 0.43
C LYS A 104 21.76 -6.78 1.15
N TYR A 105 20.63 -6.48 0.48
CA TYR A 105 19.54 -5.70 1.07
C TYR A 105 18.72 -6.52 2.08
N ALA A 106 18.59 -7.84 1.89
CA ALA A 106 18.00 -8.72 2.89
C ALA A 106 18.73 -8.66 4.24
N LYS A 107 20.08 -8.59 4.22
CA LYS A 107 20.90 -8.49 5.43
C LYS A 107 20.81 -7.14 6.14
N LYS A 108 20.37 -6.09 5.46
CA LYS A 108 20.17 -4.75 6.07
C LYS A 108 18.88 -4.64 6.86
N MET A 109 17.91 -5.55 6.62
CA MET A 109 16.67 -5.58 7.41
C MET A 109 17.00 -6.01 8.83
N ASN A 110 16.61 -5.21 9.83
CA ASN A 110 16.78 -5.58 11.23
C ASN A 110 15.71 -6.62 11.60
N LEU A 111 16.15 -7.87 11.80
CA LEU A 111 15.29 -9.04 12.00
C LEU A 111 15.47 -9.67 13.38
N ASP A 112 16.18 -9.01 14.30
CA ASP A 112 16.74 -9.61 15.52
C ASP A 112 15.71 -10.23 16.50
N ASN A 113 14.41 -10.08 16.30
CA ASN A 113 13.39 -10.55 17.25
C ASN A 113 12.43 -11.66 16.76
N LEU A 114 12.67 -12.33 15.60
CA LEU A 114 11.65 -13.18 14.98
C LEU A 114 12.17 -14.49 14.35
N LEU A 115 12.75 -15.37 15.15
CA LEU A 115 13.24 -16.67 14.64
C LEU A 115 12.13 -17.70 14.30
N ILE A 116 10.93 -17.58 14.87
CA ILE A 116 9.88 -18.62 14.76
C ILE A 116 8.85 -18.34 13.64
N GLU A 117 8.59 -17.08 13.31
CA GLU A 117 7.65 -16.70 12.23
C GLU A 117 8.34 -16.40 10.89
N GLN A 118 9.67 -16.46 10.85
CA GLN A 118 10.45 -16.03 9.70
C GLN A 118 10.06 -16.76 8.40
N GLU A 119 9.99 -18.07 8.44
CA GLU A 119 9.69 -18.89 7.26
C GLU A 119 8.27 -18.64 6.73
N TYR A 120 7.30 -18.49 7.63
CA TYR A 120 5.92 -18.19 7.27
C TYR A 120 5.79 -16.80 6.63
N ILE A 121 6.42 -15.78 7.24
CA ILE A 121 6.40 -14.41 6.72
C ILE A 121 7.12 -14.33 5.37
N ASP A 122 8.25 -15.01 5.21
CA ASP A 122 9.00 -15.00 3.95
C ASP A 122 8.21 -15.69 2.82
N LYS A 123 7.56 -16.81 3.10
CA LYS A 123 6.68 -17.49 2.13
C LYS A 123 5.50 -16.61 1.74
N PHE A 124 4.81 -16.04 2.71
CA PHE A 124 3.66 -15.19 2.47
C PHE A 124 4.03 -13.88 1.74
N SER A 125 5.16 -13.28 2.09
CA SER A 125 5.70 -12.13 1.38
C SER A 125 6.03 -12.45 -0.07
N GLN A 126 6.53 -13.65 -0.34
CA GLN A 126 6.78 -14.11 -1.71
C GLN A 126 5.48 -14.26 -2.50
N GLU A 127 4.43 -14.81 -1.89
CA GLU A 127 3.10 -14.96 -2.52
C GLU A 127 2.51 -13.58 -2.87
N ILE A 128 2.58 -12.62 -1.95
CA ILE A 128 2.14 -11.23 -2.21
C ILE A 128 2.93 -10.61 -3.36
N TYR A 129 4.25 -10.79 -3.38
CA TYR A 129 5.06 -10.21 -4.45
C TYR A 129 4.78 -10.84 -5.81
N MET A 130 4.57 -12.14 -5.87
CA MET A 130 4.20 -12.84 -7.11
C MET A 130 2.82 -12.37 -7.61
N ALA A 131 1.85 -12.22 -6.70
CA ALA A 131 0.54 -11.68 -7.05
C ALA A 131 0.62 -10.22 -7.53
N LYS A 132 1.47 -9.40 -6.90
CA LYS A 132 1.79 -8.04 -7.34
C LYS A 132 2.35 -8.03 -8.75
N ALA A 133 3.34 -8.86 -9.04
CA ALA A 133 3.97 -8.93 -10.35
C ALA A 133 2.98 -9.30 -11.47
N LEU A 134 2.01 -10.17 -11.16
CA LEU A 134 0.91 -10.50 -12.07
C LEU A 134 -0.02 -9.28 -12.26
N ALA A 135 -0.45 -8.62 -11.18
CA ALA A 135 -1.33 -7.45 -11.24
C ALA A 135 -0.71 -6.26 -11.98
N ASP A 136 0.62 -6.13 -11.97
CA ASP A 136 1.35 -5.09 -12.67
C ASP A 136 1.35 -5.29 -14.20
N THR A 137 1.28 -6.54 -14.65
CA THR A 137 1.32 -6.91 -16.08
C THR A 137 -0.05 -7.23 -16.66
N ASP A 138 -0.99 -7.67 -15.82
CA ASP A 138 -2.35 -8.04 -16.20
C ASP A 138 -3.37 -7.36 -15.28
N LYS A 139 -4.11 -6.40 -15.85
CA LYS A 139 -5.14 -5.65 -15.12
C LYS A 139 -6.23 -6.55 -14.52
N SER A 140 -6.53 -7.70 -15.13
CA SER A 140 -7.53 -8.64 -14.62
C SER A 140 -7.12 -9.27 -13.28
N GLN A 141 -5.84 -9.24 -12.93
CA GLN A 141 -5.31 -9.76 -11.67
C GLN A 141 -5.32 -8.74 -10.52
N ARG A 142 -5.62 -7.47 -10.81
CA ARG A 142 -5.57 -6.38 -9.82
C ARG A 142 -6.55 -6.58 -8.67
N ALA A 143 -7.79 -6.94 -8.97
CA ALA A 143 -8.80 -7.21 -7.95
C ALA A 143 -8.43 -8.43 -7.08
N ALA A 144 -7.87 -9.48 -7.66
CA ALA A 144 -7.36 -10.62 -6.92
C ALA A 144 -6.20 -10.24 -5.99
N PHE A 145 -5.27 -9.43 -6.44
CA PHE A 145 -4.17 -8.92 -5.61
C PHE A 145 -4.69 -8.10 -4.42
N ILE A 146 -5.61 -7.15 -4.65
CA ILE A 146 -6.24 -6.39 -3.55
C ILE A 146 -6.96 -7.31 -2.57
N SER A 147 -7.63 -8.37 -3.06
CA SER A 147 -8.27 -9.37 -2.18
C SER A 147 -7.27 -10.08 -1.27
N ILE A 148 -6.09 -10.44 -1.78
CA ILE A 148 -5.00 -11.04 -1.00
C ILE A 148 -4.54 -10.06 0.09
N LEU A 149 -4.33 -8.78 -0.25
CA LEU A 149 -3.93 -7.77 0.72
C LEU A 149 -4.99 -7.56 1.82
N ILE A 150 -6.27 -7.47 1.46
CA ILE A 150 -7.37 -7.36 2.43
C ILE A 150 -7.35 -8.55 3.39
N HIS A 151 -7.19 -9.77 2.88
CA HIS A 151 -7.13 -10.97 3.72
C HIS A 151 -5.94 -10.94 4.67
N ALA A 152 -4.77 -10.57 4.16
CA ALA A 152 -3.56 -10.44 4.94
C ALA A 152 -3.68 -9.43 6.08
N LEU A 153 -4.21 -8.24 5.76
CA LEU A 153 -4.29 -7.12 6.68
C LEU A 153 -5.38 -7.29 7.75
N ASN A 154 -6.51 -7.95 7.41
CA ASN A 154 -7.59 -8.21 8.37
C ASN A 154 -7.26 -9.30 9.39
N ASN A 155 -6.33 -10.19 9.10
CA ASN A 155 -5.98 -11.31 9.98
C ASN A 155 -4.76 -11.01 10.89
N ARG A 156 -4.26 -9.77 10.86
CA ARG A 156 -3.11 -9.36 11.68
C ARG A 156 -3.44 -8.12 12.51
N PRO A 157 -2.95 -8.04 13.75
CA PRO A 157 -3.10 -6.82 14.54
C PRO A 157 -2.28 -5.68 13.92
N GLU A 158 -2.79 -4.46 13.99
CA GLU A 158 -2.09 -3.26 13.48
C GLU A 158 -0.71 -3.03 14.12
N SER A 159 -0.50 -3.57 15.32
CA SER A 159 0.78 -3.55 16.03
C SER A 159 1.86 -4.42 15.38
N ASP A 160 1.52 -5.27 14.41
CA ASP A 160 2.50 -6.11 13.69
C ASP A 160 3.24 -5.30 12.61
N ALA A 161 3.89 -4.22 13.07
CA ALA A 161 4.66 -3.32 12.19
C ALA A 161 5.72 -4.04 11.38
N LEU A 162 6.23 -5.16 11.89
CA LEU A 162 7.24 -5.95 11.18
C LEU A 162 6.63 -6.73 10.02
N PHE A 163 5.46 -7.34 10.21
CA PHE A 163 4.73 -7.99 9.13
C PHE A 163 4.42 -6.98 8.02
N PHE A 164 3.83 -5.84 8.37
CA PHE A 164 3.49 -4.80 7.40
C PHE A 164 4.73 -4.25 6.68
N SER A 165 5.84 -4.09 7.39
CA SER A 165 7.10 -3.64 6.77
C SER A 165 7.66 -4.65 5.77
N ARG A 166 7.34 -5.94 5.89
CA ARG A 166 7.81 -6.98 4.99
C ARG A 166 6.95 -7.18 3.76
N ILE A 167 5.63 -7.05 3.89
CA ILE A 167 4.75 -7.15 2.72
C ILE A 167 4.72 -5.87 1.87
N GLY A 168 5.26 -4.76 2.37
CA GLY A 168 5.27 -3.48 1.67
C GLY A 168 3.94 -2.75 1.62
N PHE A 169 2.89 -3.27 2.28
CA PHE A 169 1.54 -2.71 2.29
C PHE A 169 0.99 -2.61 3.71
N ASN A 170 0.23 -1.54 3.95
CA ASN A 170 -0.66 -1.35 5.08
C ASN A 170 -2.07 -1.07 4.56
N GLN A 171 -3.01 -0.86 5.47
CA GLN A 171 -4.41 -0.59 5.10
C GLN A 171 -4.52 0.64 4.20
N GLU A 172 -3.89 1.75 4.54
CA GLU A 172 -3.91 3.00 3.79
C GLU A 172 -3.34 2.82 2.37
N LYS A 173 -2.14 2.25 2.23
CA LYS A 173 -1.51 1.99 0.92
C LYS A 173 -2.37 1.08 0.06
N THR A 174 -2.98 0.06 0.65
CA THR A 174 -3.89 -0.85 -0.05
C THR A 174 -5.13 -0.11 -0.55
N PHE A 175 -5.72 0.75 0.27
CA PHE A 175 -6.87 1.56 -0.12
C PHE A 175 -6.53 2.53 -1.26
N ARG A 176 -5.41 3.23 -1.19
CA ARG A 176 -4.94 4.16 -2.23
C ARG A 176 -4.69 3.45 -3.55
N LEU A 177 -4.03 2.30 -3.53
CA LEU A 177 -3.78 1.50 -4.72
C LEU A 177 -5.08 0.98 -5.35
N ALA A 178 -6.00 0.45 -4.55
CA ALA A 178 -7.30 0.01 -5.03
C ALA A 178 -8.12 1.16 -5.61
N THR A 179 -8.05 2.35 -5.00
CA THR A 179 -8.70 3.57 -5.51
C THR A 179 -8.15 3.95 -6.88
N LEU A 180 -6.83 3.89 -7.07
CA LEU A 180 -6.21 4.13 -8.37
C LEU A 180 -6.72 3.12 -9.41
N TRP A 181 -6.71 1.83 -9.07
CA TRP A 181 -7.08 0.77 -10.00
C TRP A 181 -8.60 0.64 -10.24
N SER A 182 -9.45 1.14 -9.35
CA SER A 182 -10.91 1.17 -9.55
C SER A 182 -11.32 2.03 -10.76
N GLN A 183 -10.44 2.94 -11.19
CA GLN A 183 -10.66 3.77 -12.38
C GLN A 183 -10.64 2.95 -13.69
N ASP A 184 -10.10 1.73 -13.67
CA ASP A 184 -10.13 0.80 -14.81
C ASP A 184 -11.54 0.24 -15.08
N GLY A 185 -12.49 0.41 -14.16
CA GLY A 185 -13.91 0.02 -14.32
C GLY A 185 -14.16 -1.48 -14.13
N ASP A 186 -13.22 -2.23 -13.58
CA ASP A 186 -13.36 -3.65 -13.27
C ASP A 186 -14.42 -3.86 -12.16
N PRO A 187 -15.53 -4.61 -12.43
CA PRO A 187 -16.55 -4.89 -11.43
C PRO A 187 -16.03 -5.60 -10.17
N GLN A 188 -15.03 -6.45 -10.31
CA GLN A 188 -14.41 -7.11 -9.17
C GLN A 188 -13.63 -6.13 -8.30
N MET A 189 -13.04 -5.08 -8.90
CA MET A 189 -12.40 -4.01 -8.15
C MET A 189 -13.43 -3.18 -7.36
N ASP A 190 -14.62 -2.90 -7.94
CA ASP A 190 -15.72 -2.26 -7.20
C ASP A 190 -16.10 -3.08 -5.95
N TYR A 191 -16.14 -4.41 -6.06
CA TYR A 191 -16.39 -5.29 -4.92
C TYR A 191 -15.27 -5.18 -3.86
N GLN A 192 -13.99 -5.15 -4.26
CA GLN A 192 -12.88 -4.96 -3.31
C GLN A 192 -12.93 -3.56 -2.65
N MET A 193 -13.28 -2.51 -3.39
CA MET A 193 -13.49 -1.17 -2.83
C MET A 193 -14.60 -1.16 -1.76
N GLY A 194 -15.67 -1.91 -1.97
CA GLY A 194 -16.72 -2.11 -0.98
C GLY A 194 -16.16 -2.74 0.32
N ARG A 195 -15.36 -3.78 0.20
CA ARG A 195 -14.71 -4.45 1.33
C ARG A 195 -13.74 -3.55 2.09
N LEU A 196 -12.89 -2.81 1.37
CA LEU A 196 -11.94 -1.86 1.95
C LEU A 196 -12.64 -0.73 2.69
N THR A 197 -13.74 -0.22 2.13
CA THR A 197 -14.54 0.84 2.76
C THR A 197 -15.27 0.32 4.00
N LEU A 198 -15.82 -0.90 3.94
CA LEU A 198 -16.53 -1.53 5.05
C LEU A 198 -15.60 -1.76 6.26
N ASN A 199 -14.35 -2.11 6.00
CA ASN A 199 -13.31 -2.34 7.01
C ASN A 199 -12.53 -1.07 7.36
N ASP A 200 -12.93 0.06 6.82
CA ASP A 200 -12.33 1.38 7.02
C ASP A 200 -10.82 1.45 6.77
N PHE A 201 -10.34 0.79 5.73
CA PHE A 201 -8.92 0.86 5.33
C PHE A 201 -8.46 2.28 4.97
N SER A 202 -9.40 3.19 4.72
CA SER A 202 -9.11 4.60 4.49
C SER A 202 -8.82 5.38 5.78
N GLY A 203 -9.18 4.82 6.95
CA GLY A 203 -9.17 5.53 8.24
C GLY A 203 -10.17 6.69 8.33
N ARG A 204 -11.04 6.84 7.29
CA ARG A 204 -11.97 7.98 7.20
C ARG A 204 -13.10 7.91 8.23
N TYR A 205 -13.43 6.72 8.68
CA TYR A 205 -14.55 6.43 9.56
C TYR A 205 -14.11 6.02 10.96
N ALA A 206 -12.83 6.24 11.32
CA ALA A 206 -12.28 5.84 12.60
C ALA A 206 -13.09 6.40 13.79
N ASP A 207 -13.54 7.66 13.69
CA ASP A 207 -14.35 8.31 14.71
C ASP A 207 -15.86 8.01 14.58
N GLU A 208 -16.33 7.54 13.42
CA GLU A 208 -17.72 7.26 13.09
C GLU A 208 -17.86 5.95 12.30
N PRO A 209 -17.52 4.79 12.88
CA PRO A 209 -17.44 3.52 12.15
C PRO A 209 -18.77 3.06 11.53
N TYR A 210 -19.92 3.52 12.05
CA TYR A 210 -21.24 3.24 11.49
C TYR A 210 -21.43 3.87 10.09
N GLN A 211 -20.65 4.88 9.70
CA GLN A 211 -20.69 5.49 8.36
C GLN A 211 -19.99 4.65 7.29
N ALA A 212 -19.08 3.76 7.69
CA ALA A 212 -18.38 2.88 6.76
C ALA A 212 -19.35 1.94 6.02
N ARG A 213 -20.38 1.44 6.71
CA ARG A 213 -21.39 0.54 6.11
C ARG A 213 -22.21 1.20 5.00
N PRO A 214 -22.87 2.35 5.20
CA PRO A 214 -23.54 3.07 4.12
C PRO A 214 -22.62 3.43 2.96
N ALA A 215 -21.38 3.88 3.25
CA ALA A 215 -20.41 4.25 2.24
C ALA A 215 -19.96 3.06 1.37
N SER A 216 -19.86 1.85 1.96
CA SER A 216 -19.49 0.64 1.23
C SER A 216 -20.60 0.14 0.30
N LEU A 217 -21.89 0.38 0.63
CA LEU A 217 -23.01 -0.10 -0.14
C LEU A 217 -23.04 0.40 -1.59
N LYS A 218 -22.57 1.62 -1.85
CA LYS A 218 -22.49 2.15 -3.22
C LYS A 218 -21.57 1.28 -4.10
N TRP A 219 -20.46 0.82 -3.55
CA TRP A 219 -19.50 -0.01 -4.24
C TRP A 219 -20.05 -1.42 -4.48
N PHE A 220 -20.67 -2.03 -3.46
CA PHE A 220 -21.31 -3.33 -3.60
C PHE A 220 -22.46 -3.31 -4.61
N ARG A 221 -23.27 -2.22 -4.66
CA ARG A 221 -24.31 -2.07 -5.68
C ARG A 221 -23.73 -1.97 -7.08
N ALA A 222 -22.70 -1.13 -7.26
CA ALA A 222 -22.03 -1.01 -8.56
C ALA A 222 -21.47 -2.35 -9.07
N ALA A 223 -20.85 -3.13 -8.19
CA ALA A 223 -20.34 -4.47 -8.51
C ALA A 223 -21.50 -5.45 -8.84
N ALA A 224 -22.56 -5.45 -8.02
CA ALA A 224 -23.72 -6.35 -8.21
C ALA A 224 -24.48 -6.08 -9.51
N GLU A 225 -24.67 -4.82 -9.87
CA GLU A 225 -25.30 -4.39 -11.13
C GLU A 225 -24.51 -4.85 -12.36
N LYS A 226 -23.19 -4.97 -12.22
CA LYS A 226 -22.27 -5.48 -13.25
C LYS A 226 -22.09 -7.02 -13.19
N GLY A 227 -22.85 -7.72 -12.34
CA GLY A 227 -22.92 -9.18 -12.31
C GLY A 227 -21.97 -9.87 -11.34
N VAL A 228 -21.32 -9.14 -10.40
CA VAL A 228 -20.47 -9.76 -9.37
C VAL A 228 -21.33 -10.52 -8.37
N VAL A 229 -21.25 -11.85 -8.39
CA VAL A 229 -22.11 -12.76 -7.61
C VAL A 229 -21.92 -12.57 -6.11
N GLU A 230 -20.68 -12.35 -5.65
CA GLU A 230 -20.34 -12.12 -4.25
C GLU A 230 -21.01 -10.83 -3.73
N ALA A 231 -21.05 -9.78 -4.56
CA ALA A 231 -21.70 -8.52 -4.22
C ALA A 231 -23.23 -8.69 -4.16
N GLN A 232 -23.82 -9.43 -5.10
CA GLN A 232 -25.26 -9.74 -5.11
C GLN A 232 -25.66 -10.53 -3.86
N SER A 233 -24.90 -11.55 -3.52
CA SER A 233 -25.11 -12.40 -2.33
C SER A 233 -25.02 -11.58 -1.03
N LEU A 234 -24.00 -10.71 -0.93
CA LEU A 234 -23.81 -9.84 0.23
C LEU A 234 -24.95 -8.85 0.41
N LEU A 235 -25.40 -8.20 -0.68
CA LEU A 235 -26.53 -7.27 -0.62
C LEU A 235 -27.84 -8.00 -0.29
N GLY A 236 -28.05 -9.21 -0.84
CA GLY A 236 -29.18 -10.06 -0.48
C GLY A 236 -29.24 -10.34 1.03
N GLY A 237 -28.11 -10.68 1.64
CA GLY A 237 -28.00 -10.86 3.09
C GLY A 237 -28.28 -9.60 3.90
N ILE A 238 -27.77 -8.45 3.44
CA ILE A 238 -28.01 -7.16 4.11
C ILE A 238 -29.48 -6.77 4.09
N TYR A 239 -30.19 -6.97 2.95
CA TYR A 239 -31.60 -6.56 2.81
C TYR A 239 -32.59 -7.59 3.36
N SER A 240 -32.19 -8.86 3.52
CA SER A 240 -33.07 -9.88 4.12
C SER A 240 -33.02 -9.94 5.65
N GLY A 241 -31.96 -9.41 6.26
CA GLY A 241 -31.74 -9.44 7.71
C GLY A 241 -31.99 -8.11 8.44
N GLY A 242 -32.50 -7.06 7.73
CA GLY A 242 -32.72 -5.71 8.29
C GLY A 242 -34.18 -5.33 8.43
#